data_10632dc6681a2ad468a7832bbb590a99
#
_entry.id   10632dc6681a2ad468a7832bbb590a99
#
_cell.length_a   1.000
_cell.length_b   1.000
_cell.length_c   1.000
_cell.angle_alpha   90.00
_cell.angle_beta   90.00
_cell.angle_gamma   90.00
#
_symmetry.space_group_name_H-M   'P 1'
#
loop_
_entity.id
_entity.type
_entity.pdbx_description
1 polymer ?
#
loop_
_entity_poly.entity_id
_entity_poly.type
_entity_poly.pdbx_seq_one_letter_code
_entity_poly.pdbx_strand_id
1 'polypeptide(L)'
;ALIETLKNILPDTEIFQLTDETVIQHIQTKLYSVAKINLVFISQSNWMQGANEQGYLLFLHFLQSIRLQPNSQLAIVAVNALANPAVKTITNPLDAVYLGLGKTLEKELTQVNIQNFNIAKVDKQTLERINNYPFIASPLSPIHIVENSYYSTGLKTHNLPVSVKNKGFKTGGRYLIIGGNGGIGKVLADYLLKHYQAELILVGRSKPSAALQARYQSKTIFFEQVDMTVQESVNALFAKHTKLDGIIHSALVLDDSSIAQMKPEQLLRVLAPKVQGSIHLINAIAYYNLDFVLFFSSIQSFIANAGQANYTAACLCKDSIAGLLNDLFMINTKIINWGYWGSVGIVANDFYRQRMEQQEIGSIEVDEGIEIIEQILQSDLQQVAVVKGSEKTLLRMGLTLYSDPEMKESFLPYFDRQDETIQVNKVSMMALENYSRHQFYQTAKPDSILPRYQRLWEAVNSIGYMPSPGKAQLLIQYPGIKAHLELIDICLNHFATIVSGTQDALSILFPEGSFHLVEAIYRNNPVADYYNQQVANTVLNYI
;
A
#
# COMPACT_ATOMS: atom_id res chain seq x y z
N ALA A 1 18.93 13.09 -6.69
CA ALA A 1 17.71 13.92 -6.81
C ALA A 1 17.31 14.51 -5.45
N LEU A 2 16.82 13.71 -4.47
CA LEU A 2 16.33 14.23 -3.18
C LEU A 2 17.36 15.10 -2.44
N ILE A 3 18.62 14.63 -2.33
CA ILE A 3 19.70 15.38 -1.67
C ILE A 3 19.98 16.71 -2.36
N GLU A 4 20.00 16.72 -3.66
CA GLU A 4 20.21 17.94 -4.45
C GLU A 4 19.06 18.93 -4.25
N THR A 5 17.83 18.42 -4.24
CA THR A 5 16.65 19.22 -3.90
C THR A 5 16.76 19.82 -2.51
N LEU A 6 17.14 19.00 -1.50
CA LEU A 6 17.28 19.46 -0.12
C LEU A 6 18.39 20.51 0.05
N LYS A 7 19.54 20.34 -0.62
CA LYS A 7 20.64 21.34 -0.59
C LYS A 7 20.20 22.68 -1.17
N ASN A 8 19.39 22.67 -2.21
CA ASN A 8 18.86 23.89 -2.82
C ASN A 8 17.82 24.59 -1.95
N ILE A 9 17.03 23.82 -1.18
CA ILE A 9 15.97 24.36 -0.31
C ILE A 9 16.53 24.85 1.03
N LEU A 10 17.52 24.13 1.57
CA LEU A 10 18.08 24.32 2.93
C LEU A 10 19.62 24.50 2.84
N PRO A 11 20.13 25.59 2.29
CA PRO A 11 21.57 25.76 2.04
C PRO A 11 22.41 25.75 3.32
N ASP A 12 21.85 26.20 4.45
CA ASP A 12 22.54 26.29 5.75
C ASP A 12 22.32 25.06 6.63
N THR A 13 21.69 24.00 6.11
CA THR A 13 21.40 22.78 6.86
C THR A 13 22.38 21.68 6.48
N GLU A 14 22.91 21.01 7.48
CA GLU A 14 23.76 19.85 7.23
C GLU A 14 22.90 18.65 6.82
N ILE A 15 23.18 18.07 5.66
CA ILE A 15 22.42 16.99 5.05
C ILE A 15 23.29 15.75 4.95
N PHE A 16 22.83 14.65 5.56
CA PHE A 16 23.46 13.35 5.53
C PHE A 16 22.61 12.37 4.71
N GLN A 17 23.27 11.57 3.90
CA GLN A 17 22.64 10.40 3.30
C GLN A 17 22.94 9.16 4.16
N LEU A 18 21.93 8.51 4.67
CA LEU A 18 22.09 7.30 5.49
C LEU A 18 22.39 6.11 4.56
N THR A 19 23.68 5.88 4.29
CA THR A 19 24.17 4.83 3.37
C THR A 19 24.75 3.64 4.10
N ASP A 20 25.37 3.88 5.26
CA ASP A 20 26.09 2.88 6.05
C ASP A 20 26.26 3.34 7.52
N GLU A 21 26.85 2.47 8.32
CA GLU A 21 27.07 2.73 9.75
C GLU A 21 28.07 3.87 10.02
N THR A 22 28.97 4.16 9.11
CA THR A 22 29.96 5.24 9.32
C THR A 22 29.29 6.61 9.31
N VAL A 23 28.24 6.78 8.50
CA VAL A 23 27.41 7.98 8.51
C VAL A 23 26.69 8.13 9.85
N ILE A 24 26.17 7.03 10.41
CA ILE A 24 25.50 7.02 11.72
C ILE A 24 26.49 7.47 12.81
N GLN A 25 27.70 6.91 12.84
CA GLN A 25 28.74 7.29 13.79
C GLN A 25 29.14 8.77 13.65
N HIS A 26 29.21 9.28 12.42
CA HIS A 26 29.50 10.67 12.17
C HIS A 26 28.38 11.59 12.72
N ILE A 27 27.12 11.25 12.46
CA ILE A 27 25.97 11.97 13.01
C ILE A 27 26.03 11.95 14.56
N GLN A 28 26.25 10.79 15.18
CA GLN A 28 26.38 10.67 16.63
C GLN A 28 27.47 11.58 17.21
N THR A 29 28.65 11.56 16.61
CA THR A 29 29.78 12.41 17.05
C THR A 29 29.41 13.88 17.05
N LYS A 30 28.70 14.34 16.02
CA LYS A 30 28.23 15.73 15.95
C LYS A 30 27.15 16.06 16.99
N LEU A 31 26.22 15.11 17.21
CA LEU A 31 25.12 15.32 18.14
C LEU A 31 25.55 15.29 19.61
N TYR A 32 26.71 14.68 19.92
CA TYR A 32 27.18 14.50 21.31
C TYR A 32 27.45 15.83 22.04
N SER A 33 27.80 16.90 21.32
CA SER A 33 28.16 18.21 21.89
C SER A 33 27.01 19.24 21.84
N VAL A 34 25.82 18.88 21.33
CA VAL A 34 24.72 19.83 21.11
C VAL A 34 23.61 19.63 22.13
N ALA A 35 23.27 20.69 22.87
CA ALA A 35 22.28 20.64 23.95
C ALA A 35 20.83 20.45 23.46
N LYS A 36 20.50 20.90 22.26
CA LYS A 36 19.17 20.75 21.63
C LYS A 36 19.34 20.54 20.14
N ILE A 37 18.67 19.54 19.61
CA ILE A 37 18.79 19.11 18.22
C ILE A 37 17.42 19.04 17.59
N ASN A 38 17.31 19.63 16.39
CA ASN A 38 16.18 19.40 15.50
C ASN A 38 16.67 18.52 14.34
N LEU A 39 16.23 17.29 14.33
CA LEU A 39 16.63 16.31 13.32
C LEU A 39 15.43 15.93 12.47
N VAL A 40 15.61 15.92 11.15
CA VAL A 40 14.58 15.50 10.21
C VAL A 40 15.13 14.34 9.38
N PHE A 41 14.50 13.19 9.54
CA PHE A 41 14.75 12.03 8.67
C PHE A 41 13.70 12.03 7.56
N ILE A 42 14.14 11.95 6.30
CA ILE A 42 13.24 11.92 5.14
C ILE A 42 13.52 10.66 4.34
N SER A 43 12.48 9.86 4.08
CA SER A 43 12.52 8.71 3.20
C SER A 43 11.72 8.95 1.93
N GLN A 44 12.25 8.45 0.83
CA GLN A 44 11.58 8.41 -0.46
C GLN A 44 12.04 7.16 -1.22
N SER A 45 11.29 6.09 -1.12
CA SER A 45 11.54 4.81 -1.79
C SER A 45 10.81 4.72 -3.13
N ASN A 46 11.21 3.73 -3.94
CA ASN A 46 10.45 3.31 -5.11
C ASN A 46 9.99 1.87 -4.88
N TRP A 47 8.71 1.66 -4.61
CA TRP A 47 8.15 0.35 -4.29
C TRP A 47 8.33 -0.69 -5.42
N MET A 48 8.44 -0.24 -6.68
CA MET A 48 8.70 -1.11 -7.83
C MET A 48 10.08 -1.79 -7.79
N GLN A 49 11.02 -1.24 -7.01
CA GLN A 49 12.33 -1.85 -6.79
C GLN A 49 12.32 -2.89 -5.67
N GLY A 50 11.17 -3.10 -5.02
CA GLY A 50 11.03 -4.00 -3.87
C GLY A 50 11.33 -3.34 -2.53
N ALA A 51 11.26 -4.12 -1.45
CA ALA A 51 11.52 -3.63 -0.10
C ALA A 51 12.99 -3.28 0.09
N ASN A 52 13.25 -2.11 0.64
CA ASN A 52 14.61 -1.64 0.97
C ASN A 52 15.02 -2.15 2.37
N GLU A 53 15.28 -3.45 2.48
CA GLU A 53 15.65 -4.08 3.77
C GLU A 53 16.88 -3.44 4.40
N GLN A 54 17.91 -3.15 3.61
CA GLN A 54 19.10 -2.46 4.11
C GLN A 54 18.78 -1.07 4.66
N GLY A 55 17.92 -0.31 4.00
CA GLY A 55 17.45 0.99 4.49
C GLY A 55 16.70 0.88 5.81
N TYR A 56 15.87 -0.14 5.98
CA TYR A 56 15.16 -0.40 7.25
C TYR A 56 16.13 -0.75 8.38
N LEU A 57 17.15 -1.56 8.10
CA LEU A 57 18.17 -1.93 9.08
C LEU A 57 19.04 -0.74 9.47
N LEU A 58 19.47 0.06 8.52
CA LEU A 58 20.22 1.30 8.79
C LEU A 58 19.39 2.28 9.62
N PHE A 59 18.10 2.40 9.34
CA PHE A 59 17.22 3.25 10.13
C PHE A 59 17.02 2.70 11.55
N LEU A 60 16.84 1.39 11.73
CA LEU A 60 16.80 0.77 13.04
C LEU A 60 18.09 1.05 13.82
N HIS A 61 19.25 0.82 13.20
CA HIS A 61 20.55 1.11 13.81
C HIS A 61 20.69 2.59 14.19
N PHE A 62 20.26 3.50 13.30
CA PHE A 62 20.20 4.93 13.59
C PHE A 62 19.35 5.23 14.82
N LEU A 63 18.12 4.68 14.92
CA LEU A 63 17.25 4.89 16.08
C LEU A 63 17.83 4.32 17.38
N GLN A 64 18.54 3.18 17.32
CA GLN A 64 19.22 2.57 18.47
C GLN A 64 20.44 3.35 18.95
N SER A 65 21.09 4.01 18.02
CA SER A 65 22.38 4.65 18.25
C SER A 65 22.26 6.10 18.66
N ILE A 66 21.15 6.76 18.23
CA ILE A 66 20.97 8.18 18.46
C ILE A 66 20.64 8.46 19.94
N ARG A 67 21.46 9.31 20.57
CA ARG A 67 21.25 9.79 21.93
C ARG A 67 20.73 11.22 21.89
N LEU A 68 19.41 11.33 21.75
CA LEU A 68 18.75 12.63 21.81
C LEU A 68 18.66 13.12 23.25
N GLN A 69 19.09 14.35 23.49
CA GLN A 69 18.92 15.01 24.77
C GLN A 69 17.44 15.31 25.03
N PRO A 70 16.99 15.39 26.29
CA PRO A 70 15.64 15.85 26.61
C PRO A 70 15.32 17.17 25.88
N ASN A 71 14.10 17.32 25.39
CA ASN A 71 13.65 18.46 24.57
C ASN A 71 14.23 18.56 23.15
N SER A 72 15.02 17.61 22.69
CA SER A 72 15.36 17.48 21.28
C SER A 72 14.14 17.06 20.46
N GLN A 73 14.17 17.32 19.16
CA GLN A 73 13.09 17.02 18.23
C GLN A 73 13.59 16.07 17.15
N LEU A 74 12.80 15.04 16.87
CA LEU A 74 13.02 14.14 15.72
C LEU A 74 11.75 14.08 14.87
N ALA A 75 11.83 14.58 13.66
CA ALA A 75 10.78 14.43 12.67
C ALA A 75 11.13 13.26 11.73
N ILE A 76 10.24 12.30 11.60
CA ILE A 76 10.33 11.19 10.66
C ILE A 76 9.33 11.45 9.54
N VAL A 77 9.83 11.60 8.33
CA VAL A 77 9.06 12.08 7.18
C VAL A 77 9.07 11.04 6.07
N ALA A 78 7.91 10.64 5.61
CA ALA A 78 7.74 9.82 4.43
C ALA A 78 6.96 10.58 3.35
N VAL A 79 7.30 10.32 2.09
CA VAL A 79 6.70 11.03 0.95
C VAL A 79 5.65 10.12 0.29
N ASN A 80 4.38 10.51 0.34
CA ASN A 80 3.26 9.76 -0.23
C ASN A 80 3.21 8.28 0.19
N ALA A 81 3.55 8.01 1.45
CA ALA A 81 3.57 6.66 1.99
C ALA A 81 2.18 6.16 2.42
N LEU A 82 1.28 7.05 2.76
CA LEU A 82 -0.07 6.72 3.24
C LEU A 82 -1.13 7.48 2.44
N ALA A 83 -2.31 6.88 2.34
CA ALA A 83 -3.46 7.54 1.75
C ALA A 83 -3.77 8.86 2.48
N ASN A 84 -4.04 9.89 1.70
CA ASN A 84 -4.39 11.21 2.18
C ASN A 84 -5.60 11.72 1.41
N PRO A 85 -6.62 12.29 2.06
CA PRO A 85 -7.81 12.81 1.38
C PRO A 85 -7.53 13.83 0.27
N ALA A 86 -6.45 14.61 0.42
CA ALA A 86 -6.05 15.62 -0.57
C ALA A 86 -5.05 15.11 -1.62
N VAL A 87 -4.34 14.01 -1.34
CA VAL A 87 -3.42 13.35 -2.29
C VAL A 87 -3.93 11.93 -2.51
N LYS A 88 -4.71 11.74 -3.56
CA LYS A 88 -5.44 10.49 -3.83
C LYS A 88 -4.56 9.28 -4.18
N THR A 89 -3.24 9.44 -4.32
CA THR A 89 -2.39 8.36 -4.82
C THR A 89 -1.22 8.10 -3.89
N ILE A 90 -1.19 6.92 -3.28
CA ILE A 90 0.00 6.39 -2.61
C ILE A 90 1.04 6.09 -3.69
N THR A 91 2.26 6.59 -3.54
CA THR A 91 3.35 6.30 -4.48
C THR A 91 4.50 5.54 -3.84
N ASN A 92 4.66 5.63 -2.53
CA ASN A 92 5.77 5.02 -1.80
C ASN A 92 5.28 4.25 -0.56
N PRO A 93 4.45 3.20 -0.71
CA PRO A 93 3.85 2.50 0.42
C PRO A 93 4.89 1.88 1.36
N LEU A 94 6.08 1.55 0.86
CA LEU A 94 7.16 0.95 1.63
C LEU A 94 7.76 1.90 2.68
N ASP A 95 7.65 3.20 2.48
CA ASP A 95 8.10 4.21 3.43
C ASP A 95 7.22 4.27 4.69
N ALA A 96 6.04 3.66 4.66
CA ALA A 96 5.22 3.47 5.85
C ALA A 96 5.92 2.63 6.94
N VAL A 97 6.94 1.83 6.59
CA VAL A 97 7.79 1.12 7.57
C VAL A 97 8.48 2.12 8.50
N TYR A 98 9.07 3.19 7.96
CA TYR A 98 9.74 4.22 8.75
C TYR A 98 8.77 4.96 9.68
N LEU A 99 7.57 5.27 9.18
CA LEU A 99 6.51 5.88 9.99
C LEU A 99 6.04 4.95 11.11
N GLY A 100 5.91 3.66 10.85
CA GLY A 100 5.50 2.68 11.85
C GLY A 100 6.53 2.50 12.96
N LEU A 101 7.84 2.48 12.63
CA LEU A 101 8.93 2.50 13.60
C LEU A 101 8.90 3.81 14.42
N GLY A 102 8.71 4.95 13.76
CA GLY A 102 8.64 6.24 14.40
C GLY A 102 7.46 6.39 15.36
N LYS A 103 6.28 5.90 14.98
CA LYS A 103 5.09 5.88 15.86
C LYS A 103 5.33 5.12 17.17
N THR A 104 6.01 3.97 17.09
CA THR A 104 6.34 3.21 18.28
C THR A 104 7.43 3.89 19.10
N LEU A 105 8.40 4.53 18.42
CA LEU A 105 9.45 5.30 19.10
C LEU A 105 8.86 6.45 19.97
N GLU A 106 7.79 7.13 19.52
CA GLU A 106 7.06 8.11 20.32
C GLU A 106 6.59 7.55 21.66
N LYS A 107 6.23 6.26 21.70
CA LYS A 107 5.75 5.59 22.93
C LYS A 107 6.90 5.05 23.80
N GLU A 108 8.06 4.78 23.21
CA GLU A 108 9.23 4.26 23.89
C GLU A 108 10.15 5.37 24.45
N LEU A 109 10.22 6.53 23.77
CA LEU A 109 11.09 7.66 24.14
C LEU A 109 10.26 8.90 24.52
N THR A 110 9.60 8.84 25.66
CA THR A 110 8.68 9.92 26.13
C THR A 110 9.38 11.24 26.47
N GLN A 111 10.72 11.24 26.60
CA GLN A 111 11.50 12.45 26.93
C GLN A 111 11.93 13.24 25.69
N VAL A 112 11.73 12.69 24.50
CA VAL A 112 12.09 13.28 23.21
C VAL A 112 10.82 13.59 22.43
N ASN A 113 10.80 14.74 21.78
CA ASN A 113 9.68 15.11 20.92
C ASN A 113 9.84 14.42 19.56
N ILE A 114 9.12 13.32 19.35
CA ILE A 114 9.14 12.56 18.09
C ILE A 114 7.84 12.82 17.36
N GLN A 115 7.92 13.10 16.08
CA GLN A 115 6.77 13.31 15.21
C GLN A 115 6.94 12.60 13.87
N ASN A 116 5.84 12.11 13.36
CA ASN A 116 5.79 11.38 12.10
C ASN A 116 4.93 12.15 11.10
N PHE A 117 5.47 12.41 9.91
CA PHE A 117 4.81 13.16 8.87
C PHE A 117 4.70 12.34 7.58
N ASN A 118 3.52 12.37 6.98
CA ASN A 118 3.30 11.92 5.61
C ASN A 118 3.05 13.16 4.73
N ILE A 119 3.94 13.41 3.78
CA ILE A 119 3.91 14.62 2.95
C ILE A 119 3.70 14.28 1.49
N ALA A 120 3.11 15.19 0.73
CA ALA A 120 2.88 15.01 -0.70
C ALA A 120 4.16 15.24 -1.53
N LYS A 121 4.99 16.20 -1.12
CA LYS A 121 6.22 16.58 -1.83
C LYS A 121 7.22 17.22 -0.86
N VAL A 122 8.49 17.16 -1.24
CA VAL A 122 9.58 17.85 -0.54
C VAL A 122 9.79 19.22 -1.19
N ASP A 123 9.35 20.28 -0.53
CA ASP A 123 9.62 21.65 -0.90
C ASP A 123 9.87 22.53 0.33
N LYS A 124 10.33 23.76 0.11
CA LYS A 124 10.68 24.69 1.18
C LYS A 124 9.52 24.93 2.14
N GLN A 125 8.33 25.14 1.61
CA GLN A 125 7.13 25.42 2.41
C GLN A 125 6.76 24.23 3.29
N THR A 126 6.83 23.00 2.77
CA THR A 126 6.55 21.77 3.53
C THR A 126 7.57 21.56 4.65
N LEU A 127 8.87 21.81 4.38
CA LEU A 127 9.93 21.68 5.39
C LEU A 127 9.82 22.74 6.49
N GLU A 128 9.50 24.00 6.14
CA GLU A 128 9.23 25.06 7.11
C GLU A 128 8.04 24.69 8.00
N ARG A 129 7.01 24.02 7.45
CA ARG A 129 5.87 23.55 8.22
C ARG A 129 6.23 22.42 9.18
N ILE A 130 7.03 21.46 8.76
CA ILE A 130 7.53 20.40 9.64
C ILE A 130 8.28 21.03 10.81
N ASN A 131 9.18 21.98 10.55
CA ASN A 131 9.98 22.63 11.57
C ASN A 131 9.14 23.49 12.54
N ASN A 132 8.07 24.11 12.06
CA ASN A 132 7.19 25.00 12.82
C ASN A 132 5.96 24.28 13.39
N TYR A 133 5.80 22.98 13.17
CA TYR A 133 4.66 22.25 13.70
C TYR A 133 4.70 22.26 15.24
N PRO A 134 3.63 22.71 15.90
CA PRO A 134 3.59 22.70 17.36
C PRO A 134 3.63 21.26 17.85
N PHE A 135 4.56 20.95 18.75
CA PHE A 135 4.64 19.62 19.37
C PHE A 135 3.43 19.41 20.29
N ILE A 136 2.34 18.98 19.69
CA ILE A 136 1.14 18.54 20.40
C ILE A 136 1.16 17.02 20.32
N ALA A 137 1.02 16.34 21.44
CA ALA A 137 0.84 14.91 21.46
C ALA A 137 -0.42 14.56 20.64
N SER A 138 -0.22 14.13 19.40
CA SER A 138 -1.32 13.66 18.55
C SER A 138 -1.59 12.20 18.89
N PRO A 139 -2.79 11.82 19.32
CA PRO A 139 -3.10 10.43 19.63
C PRO A 139 -3.00 9.53 18.38
N LEU A 140 -3.18 10.06 17.18
CA LEU A 140 -3.16 9.30 15.93
C LEU A 140 -2.18 9.90 14.91
N SER A 141 -0.88 9.72 15.16
CA SER A 141 0.14 10.01 14.14
C SER A 141 0.10 8.94 13.01
N PRO A 142 0.55 9.18 11.80
CA PRO A 142 1.29 10.37 11.37
C PRO A 142 0.40 11.55 10.99
N ILE A 143 1.04 12.72 10.96
CA ILE A 143 0.43 13.97 10.53
C ILE A 143 0.63 14.09 9.03
N HIS A 144 -0.45 14.36 8.32
CA HIS A 144 -0.41 14.61 6.88
C HIS A 144 -0.29 16.11 6.63
N ILE A 145 0.71 16.51 5.83
CA ILE A 145 0.85 17.89 5.38
C ILE A 145 0.45 17.96 3.92
N VAL A 146 -0.60 18.71 3.65
CA VAL A 146 -1.10 18.93 2.30
C VAL A 146 -1.31 20.41 2.10
N GLU A 147 -0.64 20.98 1.10
CA GLU A 147 -0.63 22.42 0.84
C GLU A 147 -0.34 23.22 2.12
N ASN A 148 -1.35 23.93 2.60
CA ASN A 148 -1.25 24.80 3.77
C ASN A 148 -1.87 24.23 5.05
N SER A 149 -2.25 22.96 5.08
CA SER A 149 -3.03 22.36 6.15
C SER A 149 -2.36 21.12 6.74
N TYR A 150 -2.62 20.90 8.04
CA TYR A 150 -2.24 19.69 8.76
C TYR A 150 -3.49 18.84 8.98
N TYR A 151 -3.35 17.55 8.72
CA TYR A 151 -4.41 16.57 8.94
C TYR A 151 -3.89 15.44 9.79
N SER A 152 -4.71 14.92 10.66
CA SER A 152 -4.43 13.68 11.41
C SER A 152 -5.45 12.61 11.00
N THR A 153 -5.05 11.35 11.10
CA THR A 153 -5.97 10.24 10.92
C THR A 153 -6.91 10.16 12.12
N GLY A 154 -8.20 10.08 11.86
CA GLY A 154 -9.24 9.87 12.89
C GLY A 154 -9.98 8.56 12.65
N LEU A 155 -10.57 8.00 13.69
CA LEU A 155 -11.49 6.87 13.61
C LEU A 155 -12.91 7.36 13.87
N LYS A 156 -13.85 6.97 13.00
CA LYS A 156 -15.27 7.24 13.18
C LYS A 156 -15.98 5.92 13.44
N THR A 157 -16.85 5.91 14.45
CA THR A 157 -17.74 4.76 14.65
C THR A 157 -18.69 4.63 13.46
N HIS A 158 -18.84 3.41 12.97
CA HIS A 158 -19.68 3.15 11.82
C HIS A 158 -20.59 1.95 12.08
N ASN A 159 -21.89 2.12 11.85
CA ASN A 159 -22.80 0.99 11.72
C ASN A 159 -22.61 0.45 10.31
N LEU A 160 -22.12 -0.79 10.18
CA LEU A 160 -21.87 -1.39 8.88
C LEU A 160 -23.22 -1.59 8.14
N PRO A 161 -23.53 -0.79 7.11
CA PRO A 161 -24.73 -1.04 6.33
C PRO A 161 -24.50 -2.24 5.44
N VAL A 162 -25.48 -3.12 5.35
CA VAL A 162 -25.50 -4.16 4.32
C VAL A 162 -25.77 -3.50 2.98
N SER A 163 -24.72 -3.25 2.20
CA SER A 163 -24.87 -2.80 0.82
C SER A 163 -25.14 -3.99 -0.09
N VAL A 164 -26.25 -3.97 -0.80
CA VAL A 164 -26.62 -5.04 -1.77
C VAL A 164 -25.73 -5.03 -3.02
N LYS A 165 -24.87 -4.01 -3.19
CA LYS A 165 -24.10 -3.78 -4.42
C LYS A 165 -22.76 -4.49 -4.48
N ASN A 166 -22.14 -4.78 -3.35
CA ASN A 166 -20.81 -5.41 -3.33
C ASN A 166 -20.93 -6.93 -3.21
N LYS A 167 -20.07 -7.62 -3.96
CA LYS A 167 -20.04 -9.07 -3.99
C LYS A 167 -19.24 -9.58 -2.78
N GLY A 168 -19.94 -10.16 -1.81
CA GLY A 168 -19.34 -10.94 -0.72
C GLY A 168 -18.90 -12.34 -1.18
N PHE A 169 -18.90 -13.29 -0.25
CA PHE A 169 -18.65 -14.69 -0.59
C PHE A 169 -19.77 -15.27 -1.46
N LYS A 170 -19.40 -16.19 -2.36
CA LYS A 170 -20.31 -16.86 -3.30
C LYS A 170 -20.42 -18.36 -3.00
N THR A 171 -21.59 -18.93 -3.17
CA THR A 171 -21.75 -20.39 -3.18
C THR A 171 -20.94 -21.00 -4.32
N GLY A 172 -20.10 -21.99 -4.00
CA GLY A 172 -19.16 -22.60 -4.95
C GLY A 172 -17.98 -21.69 -5.33
N GLY A 173 -17.81 -20.53 -4.68
CA GLY A 173 -16.72 -19.61 -4.93
C GLY A 173 -15.34 -20.21 -4.61
N ARG A 174 -14.30 -19.72 -5.28
CA ARG A 174 -12.92 -20.21 -5.15
C ARG A 174 -12.04 -19.17 -4.49
N TYR A 175 -11.54 -19.47 -3.28
CA TYR A 175 -10.82 -18.51 -2.44
C TYR A 175 -9.42 -19.01 -2.06
N LEU A 176 -8.44 -18.11 -2.12
CA LEU A 176 -7.07 -18.34 -1.68
C LEU A 176 -6.86 -17.67 -0.32
N ILE A 177 -6.42 -18.44 0.69
CA ILE A 177 -6.20 -17.96 2.05
C ILE A 177 -4.72 -18.06 2.40
N ILE A 178 -4.01 -16.93 2.33
CA ILE A 178 -2.61 -16.83 2.75
C ILE A 178 -2.58 -16.80 4.28
N GLY A 179 -1.90 -17.77 4.90
CA GLY A 179 -2.00 -18.03 6.33
C GLY A 179 -3.14 -19.00 6.70
N GLY A 180 -3.66 -19.74 5.72
CA GLY A 180 -4.77 -20.70 5.88
C GLY A 180 -4.51 -21.81 6.89
N ASN A 181 -3.26 -22.14 7.19
CA ASN A 181 -2.87 -23.10 8.21
C ASN A 181 -2.94 -22.52 9.64
N GLY A 182 -3.13 -21.21 9.81
CA GLY A 182 -3.25 -20.51 11.09
C GLY A 182 -4.61 -20.65 11.74
N GLY A 183 -4.76 -20.15 12.99
CA GLY A 183 -6.02 -20.24 13.75
C GLY A 183 -7.19 -19.57 13.03
N ILE A 184 -7.08 -18.30 12.66
CA ILE A 184 -8.13 -17.54 11.98
C ILE A 184 -8.39 -18.10 10.58
N GLY A 185 -7.31 -18.49 9.84
CA GLY A 185 -7.45 -19.12 8.52
C GLY A 185 -8.29 -20.41 8.54
N LYS A 186 -8.13 -21.23 9.58
CA LYS A 186 -8.92 -22.47 9.77
C LYS A 186 -10.40 -22.17 10.05
N VAL A 187 -10.66 -21.20 10.93
CA VAL A 187 -12.03 -20.77 11.25
C VAL A 187 -12.74 -20.29 9.99
N LEU A 188 -12.05 -19.48 9.19
CA LEU A 188 -12.60 -18.98 7.94
C LEU A 188 -12.80 -20.10 6.91
N ALA A 189 -11.86 -21.06 6.83
CA ALA A 189 -12.01 -22.23 5.97
C ALA A 189 -13.22 -23.06 6.34
N ASP A 190 -13.43 -23.37 7.63
CA ASP A 190 -14.60 -24.10 8.10
C ASP A 190 -15.90 -23.39 7.76
N TYR A 191 -15.93 -22.08 7.96
CA TYR A 191 -17.10 -21.25 7.64
C TYR A 191 -17.43 -21.28 6.14
N LEU A 192 -16.44 -21.04 5.28
CA LEU A 192 -16.62 -21.00 3.83
C LEU A 192 -17.05 -22.35 3.25
N LEU A 193 -16.52 -23.45 3.78
CA LEU A 193 -16.94 -24.81 3.39
C LEU A 193 -18.39 -25.07 3.77
N LYS A 194 -18.75 -24.73 5.01
CA LYS A 194 -20.08 -25.04 5.56
C LYS A 194 -21.18 -24.21 4.91
N HIS A 195 -20.95 -22.91 4.72
CA HIS A 195 -21.99 -21.96 4.31
C HIS A 195 -22.00 -21.67 2.82
N TYR A 196 -20.84 -21.79 2.15
CA TYR A 196 -20.69 -21.45 0.74
C TYR A 196 -20.28 -22.61 -0.15
N GLN A 197 -20.02 -23.81 0.41
CA GLN A 197 -19.48 -24.97 -0.34
C GLN A 197 -18.30 -24.57 -1.21
N ALA A 198 -17.45 -23.69 -0.69
CA ALA A 198 -16.38 -23.06 -1.41
C ALA A 198 -15.24 -24.04 -1.76
N GLU A 199 -14.50 -23.73 -2.82
CA GLU A 199 -13.21 -24.33 -3.12
C GLU A 199 -12.11 -23.47 -2.52
N LEU A 200 -11.22 -24.08 -1.71
CA LEU A 200 -10.25 -23.33 -0.92
C LEU A 200 -8.81 -23.73 -1.26
N ILE A 201 -7.96 -22.73 -1.43
CA ILE A 201 -6.51 -22.90 -1.52
C ILE A 201 -5.90 -22.33 -0.23
N LEU A 202 -5.46 -23.22 0.66
CA LEU A 202 -4.86 -22.88 1.94
C LEU A 202 -3.34 -22.79 1.79
N VAL A 203 -2.81 -21.58 1.87
CA VAL A 203 -1.38 -21.26 1.66
C VAL A 203 -0.67 -21.07 2.99
N GLY A 204 0.48 -21.72 3.15
CA GLY A 204 1.34 -21.58 4.33
C GLY A 204 2.79 -21.93 4.04
N ARG A 205 3.74 -21.37 4.81
CA ARG A 205 5.18 -21.69 4.68
C ARG A 205 5.50 -23.16 5.04
N SER A 206 4.78 -23.69 6.00
CA SER A 206 4.96 -25.06 6.47
C SER A 206 3.94 -26.00 5.83
N LYS A 207 4.32 -27.25 5.70
CA LYS A 207 3.35 -28.30 5.35
C LYS A 207 2.20 -28.31 6.37
N PRO A 208 0.96 -28.55 5.94
CA PRO A 208 -0.16 -28.70 6.86
C PRO A 208 0.12 -29.90 7.80
N SER A 209 -0.27 -29.77 9.07
CA SER A 209 -0.16 -30.89 10.01
C SER A 209 -1.05 -32.05 9.57
N ALA A 210 -0.69 -33.28 9.98
CA ALA A 210 -1.52 -34.46 9.70
C ALA A 210 -2.96 -34.29 10.21
N ALA A 211 -3.14 -33.64 11.36
CA ALA A 211 -4.46 -33.33 11.92
C ALA A 211 -5.25 -32.36 11.01
N LEU A 212 -4.59 -31.36 10.41
CA LEU A 212 -5.22 -30.43 9.49
C LEU A 212 -5.59 -31.11 8.17
N GLN A 213 -4.73 -31.97 7.65
CA GLN A 213 -5.04 -32.77 6.47
C GLN A 213 -6.19 -33.75 6.71
N ALA A 214 -6.22 -34.41 7.88
CA ALA A 214 -7.30 -35.30 8.26
C ALA A 214 -8.66 -34.56 8.44
N ARG A 215 -8.62 -33.31 8.94
CA ARG A 215 -9.81 -32.46 9.08
C ARG A 215 -10.46 -32.15 7.73
N TYR A 216 -9.66 -31.95 6.70
CA TYR A 216 -10.11 -31.51 5.38
C TYR A 216 -9.81 -32.57 4.30
N GLN A 217 -10.48 -33.69 4.38
CA GLN A 217 -10.39 -34.76 3.35
C GLN A 217 -11.25 -34.48 2.09
N SER A 218 -11.71 -33.25 1.93
CA SER A 218 -12.53 -32.83 0.80
C SER A 218 -11.70 -32.61 -0.46
N LYS A 219 -12.28 -32.95 -1.63
CA LYS A 219 -11.69 -32.64 -2.95
C LYS A 219 -11.69 -31.14 -3.28
N THR A 220 -12.34 -30.31 -2.46
CA THR A 220 -12.47 -28.86 -2.65
C THR A 220 -11.43 -28.06 -1.87
N ILE A 221 -10.48 -28.73 -1.18
CA ILE A 221 -9.41 -28.05 -0.44
C ILE A 221 -8.05 -28.46 -0.99
N PHE A 222 -7.26 -27.44 -1.32
CA PHE A 222 -5.89 -27.55 -1.79
C PHE A 222 -4.96 -26.94 -0.75
N PHE A 223 -3.94 -27.70 -0.36
CA PHE A 223 -2.88 -27.19 0.51
C PHE A 223 -1.66 -26.84 -0.32
N GLU A 224 -1.22 -25.60 -0.23
CA GLU A 224 -0.04 -25.12 -0.94
C GLU A 224 1.03 -24.67 0.07
N GLN A 225 2.19 -25.31 -0.02
CA GLN A 225 3.36 -24.91 0.75
C GLN A 225 4.12 -23.85 -0.05
N VAL A 226 3.91 -22.58 0.30
CA VAL A 226 4.50 -21.44 -0.41
C VAL A 226 5.06 -20.44 0.61
N ASP A 227 6.28 -20.01 0.38
CA ASP A 227 6.82 -18.84 1.05
C ASP A 227 6.48 -17.59 0.22
N MET A 228 5.60 -16.75 0.76
CA MET A 228 5.17 -15.52 0.10
C MET A 228 6.31 -14.49 -0.04
N THR A 229 7.42 -14.69 0.64
CA THR A 229 8.60 -13.81 0.53
C THR A 229 9.51 -14.16 -0.66
N VAL A 230 9.18 -15.22 -1.41
CA VAL A 230 9.91 -15.68 -2.60
C VAL A 230 9.02 -15.50 -3.82
N GLN A 231 9.36 -14.55 -4.70
CA GLN A 231 8.53 -14.16 -5.86
C GLN A 231 8.25 -15.36 -6.80
N GLU A 232 9.26 -16.21 -7.05
CA GLU A 232 9.13 -17.38 -7.91
C GLU A 232 8.11 -18.39 -7.36
N SER A 233 8.10 -18.58 -6.03
CA SER A 233 7.13 -19.45 -5.35
C SER A 233 5.71 -18.90 -5.47
N VAL A 234 5.57 -17.58 -5.35
CA VAL A 234 4.28 -16.89 -5.53
C VAL A 234 3.81 -16.99 -6.98
N ASN A 235 4.70 -16.75 -7.95
CA ASN A 235 4.36 -16.88 -9.36
C ASN A 235 3.91 -18.31 -9.71
N ALA A 236 4.59 -19.33 -9.19
CA ALA A 236 4.21 -20.74 -9.39
C ALA A 236 2.83 -21.07 -8.79
N LEU A 237 2.51 -20.53 -7.60
CA LEU A 237 1.20 -20.65 -6.98
C LEU A 237 0.09 -20.10 -7.89
N PHE A 238 0.27 -18.87 -8.37
CA PHE A 238 -0.73 -18.21 -9.22
C PHE A 238 -0.81 -18.82 -10.63
N ALA A 239 0.29 -19.31 -11.18
CA ALA A 239 0.26 -20.07 -12.43
C ALA A 239 -0.56 -21.37 -12.32
N LYS A 240 -0.55 -22.02 -11.15
CA LYS A 240 -1.34 -23.22 -10.84
C LYS A 240 -2.82 -22.92 -10.61
N HIS A 241 -3.15 -21.79 -10.01
CA HIS A 241 -4.50 -21.42 -9.60
C HIS A 241 -4.98 -20.15 -10.36
N THR A 242 -5.25 -20.28 -11.63
CA THR A 242 -5.56 -19.16 -12.55
C THR A 242 -6.96 -18.57 -12.36
N LYS A 243 -7.86 -19.26 -11.70
CA LYS A 243 -9.24 -18.79 -11.44
C LYS A 243 -9.45 -18.66 -9.94
N LEU A 244 -9.70 -17.46 -9.49
CA LEU A 244 -10.01 -17.12 -8.09
C LEU A 244 -11.12 -16.08 -8.07
N ASP A 245 -12.05 -16.20 -7.13
CA ASP A 245 -13.06 -15.19 -6.84
C ASP A 245 -12.55 -14.17 -5.81
N GLY A 246 -11.73 -14.61 -4.85
CA GLY A 246 -11.18 -13.71 -3.85
C GLY A 246 -9.92 -14.25 -3.17
N ILE A 247 -9.18 -13.33 -2.57
CA ILE A 247 -7.94 -13.62 -1.83
C ILE A 247 -8.04 -13.03 -0.44
N ILE A 248 -7.62 -13.80 0.57
CA ILE A 248 -7.57 -13.37 1.96
C ILE A 248 -6.14 -13.49 2.47
N HIS A 249 -5.54 -12.38 2.85
CA HIS A 249 -4.18 -12.33 3.37
C HIS A 249 -4.18 -12.18 4.89
N SER A 250 -4.14 -13.30 5.60
CA SER A 250 -4.15 -13.38 7.07
C SER A 250 -2.79 -13.74 7.69
N ALA A 251 -1.74 -13.94 6.87
CA ALA A 251 -0.43 -14.31 7.37
C ALA A 251 0.19 -13.20 8.23
N LEU A 252 0.79 -13.62 9.36
CA LEU A 252 1.53 -12.75 10.28
C LEU A 252 2.63 -13.52 11.02
N VAL A 253 3.60 -12.78 11.53
CA VAL A 253 4.62 -13.23 12.47
C VAL A 253 4.68 -12.21 13.60
N LEU A 254 4.82 -12.67 14.85
CA LEU A 254 5.08 -11.84 16.02
C LEU A 254 6.46 -12.19 16.56
N ASP A 255 7.24 -11.15 16.84
CA ASP A 255 8.55 -11.24 17.46
C ASP A 255 8.88 -9.90 18.13
N ASP A 256 8.06 -9.59 19.14
CA ASP A 256 8.01 -8.30 19.80
C ASP A 256 9.32 -7.98 20.54
N SER A 257 9.79 -6.74 20.37
CA SER A 257 10.96 -6.20 21.06
C SER A 257 10.91 -4.68 21.05
N SER A 258 11.43 -4.03 22.11
CA SER A 258 11.65 -2.59 22.07
C SER A 258 12.66 -2.23 20.98
N ILE A 259 12.56 -1.04 20.42
CA ILE A 259 13.51 -0.55 19.40
C ILE A 259 14.94 -0.66 19.90
N ALA A 260 15.19 -0.28 21.15
CA ALA A 260 16.54 -0.32 21.74
C ALA A 260 17.15 -1.73 21.80
N GLN A 261 16.35 -2.79 21.87
CA GLN A 261 16.81 -4.17 22.00
C GLN A 261 16.54 -5.03 20.75
N MET A 262 15.85 -4.47 19.75
CA MET A 262 15.44 -5.18 18.55
C MET A 262 16.65 -5.61 17.72
N LYS A 263 16.72 -6.89 17.40
CA LYS A 263 17.74 -7.41 16.49
C LYS A 263 17.33 -7.21 15.03
N PRO A 264 18.28 -7.02 14.12
CA PRO A 264 18.02 -6.91 12.68
C PRO A 264 17.09 -8.01 12.14
N GLU A 265 17.35 -9.26 12.56
CA GLU A 265 16.59 -10.42 12.11
C GLU A 265 15.16 -10.43 12.63
N GLN A 266 14.89 -9.83 13.81
CA GLN A 266 13.54 -9.70 14.36
C GLN A 266 12.73 -8.69 13.54
N LEU A 267 13.35 -7.56 13.15
CA LEU A 267 12.71 -6.59 12.27
C LEU A 267 12.31 -7.23 10.94
N LEU A 268 13.29 -7.80 10.22
CA LEU A 268 13.05 -8.36 8.89
C LEU A 268 12.06 -9.53 8.92
N ARG A 269 12.16 -10.42 9.91
CA ARG A 269 11.25 -11.58 10.04
C ARG A 269 9.79 -11.18 10.19
N VAL A 270 9.50 -10.09 10.89
CA VAL A 270 8.14 -9.59 11.09
C VAL A 270 7.65 -8.79 9.89
N LEU A 271 8.53 -8.02 9.24
CA LEU A 271 8.20 -7.27 8.02
C LEU A 271 7.90 -8.20 6.85
N ALA A 272 8.71 -9.24 6.64
CA ALA A 272 8.73 -10.05 5.43
C ALA A 272 7.34 -10.55 4.97
N PRO A 273 6.51 -11.23 5.78
CA PRO A 273 5.21 -11.74 5.32
C PRO A 273 4.20 -10.63 4.99
N LYS A 274 4.29 -9.48 5.64
CA LYS A 274 3.34 -8.37 5.47
C LYS A 274 3.78 -7.36 4.41
N VAL A 275 5.08 -7.14 4.26
CA VAL A 275 5.66 -6.19 3.31
C VAL A 275 6.02 -6.92 2.03
N GLN A 276 7.06 -7.75 2.06
CA GLN A 276 7.56 -8.46 0.89
C GLN A 276 6.48 -9.38 0.29
N GLY A 277 5.79 -10.16 1.15
CA GLY A 277 4.71 -11.05 0.72
C GLY A 277 3.54 -10.30 0.07
N SER A 278 3.22 -9.09 0.52
CA SER A 278 2.16 -8.28 -0.11
C SER A 278 2.60 -7.69 -1.45
N ILE A 279 3.87 -7.31 -1.62
CA ILE A 279 4.41 -6.86 -2.91
C ILE A 279 4.36 -7.99 -3.93
N HIS A 280 4.84 -9.20 -3.55
CA HIS A 280 4.82 -10.36 -4.43
C HIS A 280 3.38 -10.76 -4.81
N LEU A 281 2.45 -10.63 -3.86
CA LEU A 281 1.03 -10.83 -4.13
C LEU A 281 0.53 -9.84 -5.19
N ILE A 282 0.79 -8.53 -5.04
CA ILE A 282 0.37 -7.51 -6.01
C ILE A 282 0.92 -7.85 -7.41
N ASN A 283 2.20 -8.15 -7.50
CA ASN A 283 2.84 -8.49 -8.77
C ASN A 283 2.17 -9.71 -9.46
N ALA A 284 1.73 -10.70 -8.65
CA ALA A 284 1.11 -11.91 -9.16
C ALA A 284 -0.35 -11.72 -9.59
N ILE A 285 -1.10 -10.82 -8.91
CA ILE A 285 -2.54 -10.66 -9.14
C ILE A 285 -2.94 -9.49 -10.02
N ALA A 286 -1.99 -8.69 -10.49
CA ALA A 286 -2.25 -7.48 -11.28
C ALA A 286 -3.23 -7.68 -12.47
N TYR A 287 -3.34 -8.91 -12.97
CA TYR A 287 -4.19 -9.28 -14.11
C TYR A 287 -5.34 -10.24 -13.74
N TYR A 288 -5.58 -10.45 -12.44
CA TYR A 288 -6.69 -11.29 -11.99
C TYR A 288 -7.98 -10.49 -11.89
N ASN A 289 -9.07 -11.09 -12.35
CA ASN A 289 -10.40 -10.54 -12.12
C ASN A 289 -10.94 -11.10 -10.80
N LEU A 290 -10.69 -10.40 -9.70
CA LEU A 290 -11.08 -10.78 -8.35
C LEU A 290 -12.30 -9.96 -7.92
N ASP A 291 -13.24 -10.59 -7.22
CA ASP A 291 -14.32 -9.85 -6.56
C ASP A 291 -13.78 -9.01 -5.41
N PHE A 292 -12.74 -9.51 -4.71
CA PHE A 292 -12.07 -8.79 -3.63
C PHE A 292 -10.68 -9.33 -3.30
N VAL A 293 -9.87 -8.48 -2.67
CA VAL A 293 -8.70 -8.87 -1.88
C VAL A 293 -8.88 -8.35 -0.46
N LEU A 294 -8.90 -9.24 0.52
CA LEU A 294 -9.08 -8.91 1.93
C LEU A 294 -7.76 -9.03 2.70
N PHE A 295 -7.29 -7.92 3.25
CA PHE A 295 -6.10 -7.88 4.09
C PHE A 295 -6.47 -7.86 5.57
N PHE A 296 -5.93 -8.82 6.33
CA PHE A 296 -5.96 -8.78 7.79
C PHE A 296 -4.76 -8.00 8.30
N SER A 297 -5.04 -6.84 8.85
CA SER A 297 -4.08 -5.97 9.50
C SER A 297 -4.32 -5.96 11.02
N SER A 298 -3.90 -4.93 11.70
CA SER A 298 -4.04 -4.81 13.15
C SER A 298 -4.33 -3.39 13.57
N ILE A 299 -5.03 -3.23 14.68
CA ILE A 299 -5.20 -1.95 15.37
C ILE A 299 -3.85 -1.29 15.70
N GLN A 300 -2.76 -2.06 15.71
CA GLN A 300 -1.40 -1.55 15.91
C GLN A 300 -0.98 -0.50 14.88
N SER A 301 -1.54 -0.53 13.67
CA SER A 301 -1.34 0.55 12.69
C SER A 301 -1.74 1.92 13.24
N PHE A 302 -2.72 1.98 14.14
CA PHE A 302 -3.23 3.20 14.75
C PHE A 302 -2.61 3.51 16.10
N ILE A 303 -2.52 2.52 17.00
CA ILE A 303 -2.13 2.74 18.40
C ILE A 303 -0.64 2.64 18.68
N ALA A 304 0.11 1.82 17.92
CA ALA A 304 1.57 1.68 18.01
C ALA A 304 2.09 1.42 19.42
N ASN A 305 1.77 0.27 20.01
CA ASN A 305 2.21 -0.09 21.36
C ASN A 305 3.74 -0.15 21.49
N ALA A 306 4.29 0.36 22.59
CA ALA A 306 5.69 0.17 22.95
C ALA A 306 6.06 -1.33 22.93
N GLY A 307 7.25 -1.66 22.42
CA GLY A 307 7.73 -3.03 22.25
C GLY A 307 7.22 -3.75 21.00
N GLN A 308 6.42 -3.10 20.15
CA GLN A 308 5.86 -3.70 18.95
C GLN A 308 6.21 -2.92 17.65
N ALA A 309 7.38 -2.30 17.62
CA ALA A 309 7.78 -1.42 16.52
C ALA A 309 7.83 -2.12 15.16
N ASN A 310 8.41 -3.33 15.10
CA ASN A 310 8.44 -4.16 13.89
C ASN A 310 7.03 -4.54 13.41
N TYR A 311 6.15 -4.90 14.34
CA TYR A 311 4.78 -5.29 14.01
C TYR A 311 3.93 -4.09 13.59
N THR A 312 4.07 -2.94 14.26
CA THR A 312 3.44 -1.68 13.86
C THR A 312 3.86 -1.27 12.45
N ALA A 313 5.18 -1.29 12.19
CA ALA A 313 5.73 -0.97 10.88
C ALA A 313 5.20 -1.89 9.78
N ALA A 314 5.16 -3.20 10.06
CA ALA A 314 4.64 -4.20 9.12
C ALA A 314 3.14 -4.00 8.83
N CYS A 315 2.33 -3.69 9.86
CA CYS A 315 0.90 -3.46 9.68
C CYS A 315 0.63 -2.17 8.91
N LEU A 316 1.27 -1.07 9.28
CA LEU A 316 1.09 0.22 8.60
C LEU A 316 1.51 0.16 7.12
N CYS A 317 2.63 -0.52 6.82
CA CYS A 317 3.08 -0.73 5.45
C CYS A 317 2.10 -1.62 4.66
N LYS A 318 1.58 -2.69 5.26
CA LYS A 318 0.56 -3.55 4.64
C LYS A 318 -0.71 -2.78 4.32
N ASP A 319 -1.17 -1.91 5.22
CA ASP A 319 -2.34 -1.06 5.01
C ASP A 319 -2.09 -0.11 3.83
N SER A 320 -0.91 0.47 3.74
CA SER A 320 -0.52 1.34 2.63
C SER A 320 -0.45 0.58 1.30
N ILE A 321 0.15 -0.62 1.28
CA ILE A 321 0.20 -1.49 0.10
C ILE A 321 -1.20 -1.87 -0.37
N ALA A 322 -2.12 -2.18 0.55
CA ALA A 322 -3.50 -2.48 0.22
C ALA A 322 -4.25 -1.27 -0.36
N GLY A 323 -3.98 -0.06 0.16
CA GLY A 323 -4.48 1.19 -0.42
C GLY A 323 -3.96 1.42 -1.84
N LEU A 324 -2.67 1.19 -2.08
CA LEU A 324 -2.06 1.26 -3.41
C LEU A 324 -2.75 0.28 -4.39
N LEU A 325 -3.02 -0.96 -3.95
CA LEU A 325 -3.68 -1.98 -4.75
C LEU A 325 -5.08 -1.53 -5.19
N ASN A 326 -5.83 -0.93 -4.28
CA ASN A 326 -7.15 -0.37 -4.61
C ASN A 326 -7.05 0.80 -5.61
N ASP A 327 -6.11 1.71 -5.39
CA ASP A 327 -6.00 2.95 -6.17
C ASP A 327 -5.41 2.73 -7.57
N LEU A 328 -4.39 1.88 -7.70
CA LEU A 328 -3.70 1.66 -8.97
C LEU A 328 -4.31 0.52 -9.79
N PHE A 329 -4.73 -0.57 -9.15
CA PHE A 329 -5.16 -1.77 -9.86
C PHE A 329 -6.68 -1.92 -9.89
N MET A 330 -7.43 -1.00 -9.26
CA MET A 330 -8.90 -1.01 -9.22
C MET A 330 -9.48 -2.34 -8.70
N ILE A 331 -8.69 -3.10 -7.97
CA ILE A 331 -9.14 -4.33 -7.32
C ILE A 331 -9.87 -3.92 -6.05
N ASN A 332 -11.09 -4.41 -5.85
CA ASN A 332 -11.87 -4.20 -4.63
C ASN A 332 -11.09 -4.72 -3.42
N THR A 333 -10.31 -3.83 -2.80
CA THR A 333 -9.43 -4.16 -1.69
C THR A 333 -10.06 -3.73 -0.38
N LYS A 334 -10.09 -4.65 0.58
CA LYS A 334 -10.61 -4.43 1.93
C LYS A 334 -9.52 -4.65 2.96
N ILE A 335 -9.51 -3.83 3.99
CA ILE A 335 -8.55 -3.91 5.11
C ILE A 335 -9.33 -3.99 6.41
N ILE A 336 -9.02 -4.99 7.23
CA ILE A 336 -9.52 -5.07 8.59
C ILE A 336 -8.35 -4.96 9.56
N ASN A 337 -8.32 -3.88 10.31
CA ASN A 337 -7.36 -3.65 11.40
C ASN A 337 -7.94 -4.28 12.68
N TRP A 338 -7.62 -5.56 12.88
CA TRP A 338 -8.15 -6.35 13.99
C TRP A 338 -7.60 -5.90 15.35
N GLY A 339 -8.48 -5.86 16.33
CA GLY A 339 -8.14 -5.88 17.75
C GLY A 339 -7.77 -7.28 18.23
N TYR A 340 -8.19 -7.62 19.44
CA TYR A 340 -7.80 -8.85 20.11
C TYR A 340 -8.77 -10.03 19.79
N TRP A 341 -8.22 -11.11 19.24
CA TRP A 341 -8.91 -12.39 19.07
C TRP A 341 -8.48 -13.34 20.20
N GLY A 342 -9.29 -13.48 21.26
CA GLY A 342 -8.88 -14.22 22.47
C GLY A 342 -9.05 -15.74 22.36
N SER A 343 -9.93 -16.21 21.47
CA SER A 343 -10.29 -17.63 21.36
C SER A 343 -9.50 -18.39 20.27
N VAL A 344 -8.89 -17.67 19.30
CA VAL A 344 -8.16 -18.29 18.18
C VAL A 344 -6.94 -17.49 17.76
N GLY A 345 -5.94 -18.16 17.18
CA GLY A 345 -4.73 -17.52 16.64
C GLY A 345 -3.56 -17.50 17.61
N ILE A 346 -2.53 -16.71 17.25
CA ILE A 346 -1.24 -16.68 17.97
C ILE A 346 -1.36 -16.06 19.36
N VAL A 347 -2.30 -15.13 19.54
CA VAL A 347 -2.52 -14.41 20.80
C VAL A 347 -3.58 -15.06 21.69
N ALA A 348 -4.14 -16.20 21.30
CA ALA A 348 -5.12 -16.97 22.08
C ALA A 348 -4.40 -17.83 23.14
N ASN A 349 -3.81 -17.17 24.14
CA ASN A 349 -3.14 -17.81 25.26
C ASN A 349 -3.37 -17.01 26.55
N ASP A 350 -3.05 -17.64 27.71
CA ASP A 350 -3.33 -17.05 29.03
C ASP A 350 -2.60 -15.74 29.27
N PHE A 351 -1.37 -15.59 28.75
CA PHE A 351 -0.60 -14.37 28.90
C PHE A 351 -1.31 -13.17 28.25
N TYR A 352 -1.72 -13.32 26.99
CA TYR A 352 -2.44 -12.25 26.27
C TYR A 352 -3.82 -12.03 26.87
N ARG A 353 -4.52 -13.08 27.29
CA ARG A 353 -5.84 -12.97 27.92
C ARG A 353 -5.77 -12.11 29.17
N GLN A 354 -4.89 -12.41 30.11
CA GLN A 354 -4.71 -11.64 31.35
C GLN A 354 -4.32 -10.17 31.07
N ARG A 355 -3.42 -9.97 30.10
CA ARG A 355 -3.01 -8.62 29.69
C ARG A 355 -4.17 -7.81 29.12
N MET A 356 -5.00 -8.39 28.28
CA MET A 356 -6.15 -7.71 27.69
C MET A 356 -7.24 -7.44 28.71
N GLU A 357 -7.52 -8.37 29.62
CA GLU A 357 -8.43 -8.19 30.73
C GLU A 357 -8.02 -7.03 31.63
N GLN A 358 -6.73 -6.92 31.98
CA GLN A 358 -6.18 -5.79 32.75
C GLN A 358 -6.34 -4.45 32.03
N GLN A 359 -6.34 -4.46 30.72
CA GLN A 359 -6.52 -3.26 29.89
C GLN A 359 -7.99 -2.99 29.55
N GLU A 360 -8.92 -3.82 30.01
CA GLU A 360 -10.34 -3.75 29.69
C GLU A 360 -10.63 -3.86 28.17
N ILE A 361 -9.78 -4.61 27.43
CA ILE A 361 -9.95 -4.87 26.01
C ILE A 361 -10.66 -6.20 25.84
N GLY A 362 -11.83 -6.17 25.20
CA GLY A 362 -12.64 -7.35 24.95
C GLY A 362 -12.10 -8.24 23.82
N SER A 363 -12.36 -9.54 23.93
CA SER A 363 -12.08 -10.51 22.87
C SER A 363 -13.12 -10.40 21.75
N ILE A 364 -12.64 -10.40 20.51
CA ILE A 364 -13.48 -10.60 19.33
C ILE A 364 -13.68 -12.12 19.20
N GLU A 365 -14.93 -12.57 19.34
CA GLU A 365 -15.24 -13.98 19.21
C GLU A 365 -15.39 -14.41 17.75
N VAL A 366 -15.29 -15.72 17.51
CA VAL A 366 -15.27 -16.29 16.15
C VAL A 366 -16.48 -15.85 15.32
N ASP A 367 -17.67 -15.97 15.88
CA ASP A 367 -18.91 -15.65 15.15
C ASP A 367 -19.01 -14.13 14.87
N GLU A 368 -18.61 -13.29 15.84
CA GLU A 368 -18.54 -11.82 15.64
C GLU A 368 -17.56 -11.46 14.51
N GLY A 369 -16.37 -12.07 14.52
CA GLY A 369 -15.35 -11.79 13.50
C GLY A 369 -15.76 -12.22 12.10
N ILE A 370 -16.44 -13.35 11.97
CA ILE A 370 -17.00 -13.82 10.69
C ILE A 370 -18.10 -12.88 10.19
N GLU A 371 -19.03 -12.50 11.06
CA GLU A 371 -20.09 -11.55 10.70
C GLU A 371 -19.51 -10.21 10.20
N ILE A 372 -18.49 -9.69 10.89
CA ILE A 372 -17.81 -8.47 10.48
C ILE A 372 -17.14 -8.62 9.10
N ILE A 373 -16.49 -9.76 8.83
CA ILE A 373 -15.89 -10.02 7.51
C ILE A 373 -16.97 -9.97 6.42
N GLU A 374 -18.09 -10.62 6.62
CA GLU A 374 -19.22 -10.62 5.69
C GLU A 374 -19.73 -9.21 5.42
N GLN A 375 -19.99 -8.44 6.47
CA GLN A 375 -20.50 -7.08 6.39
C GLN A 375 -19.52 -6.15 5.67
N ILE A 376 -18.21 -6.26 5.95
CA ILE A 376 -17.18 -5.44 5.31
C ILE A 376 -17.04 -5.76 3.83
N LEU A 377 -17.07 -7.04 3.45
CA LEU A 377 -17.01 -7.42 2.04
C LEU A 377 -18.21 -6.88 1.26
N GLN A 378 -19.37 -6.76 1.90
CA GLN A 378 -20.60 -6.24 1.30
C GLN A 378 -20.73 -4.71 1.39
N SER A 379 -19.89 -4.03 2.18
CA SER A 379 -19.91 -2.58 2.36
C SER A 379 -19.06 -1.84 1.32
N ASP A 380 -19.22 -0.53 1.23
CA ASP A 380 -18.36 0.37 0.44
C ASP A 380 -17.08 0.79 1.20
N LEU A 381 -16.97 0.43 2.48
CA LEU A 381 -15.81 0.76 3.30
C LEU A 381 -14.58 0.00 2.83
N GLN A 382 -13.45 0.70 2.69
CA GLN A 382 -12.18 0.11 2.28
C GLN A 382 -11.34 -0.36 3.46
N GLN A 383 -11.34 0.41 4.56
CA GLN A 383 -10.57 0.10 5.75
C GLN A 383 -11.42 0.28 7.00
N VAL A 384 -11.40 -0.71 7.87
CA VAL A 384 -12.17 -0.73 9.12
C VAL A 384 -11.29 -1.22 10.28
N ALA A 385 -11.31 -0.51 11.39
CA ALA A 385 -10.73 -0.97 12.64
C ALA A 385 -11.81 -1.64 13.49
N VAL A 386 -11.51 -2.83 14.00
CA VAL A 386 -12.43 -3.62 14.83
C VAL A 386 -11.83 -3.77 16.23
N VAL A 387 -12.41 -3.08 17.20
CA VAL A 387 -11.93 -3.08 18.60
C VAL A 387 -13.11 -3.24 19.54
N LYS A 388 -12.92 -4.01 20.58
CA LYS A 388 -13.91 -4.26 21.62
C LYS A 388 -13.42 -3.66 22.94
N GLY A 389 -14.11 -2.67 23.46
CA GLY A 389 -13.74 -1.98 24.70
C GLY A 389 -14.70 -0.84 25.01
N SER A 390 -14.64 -0.33 26.25
CA SER A 390 -15.37 0.87 26.62
C SER A 390 -14.78 2.11 25.93
N GLU A 391 -15.56 3.18 25.81
CA GLU A 391 -15.06 4.47 25.29
C GLU A 391 -13.81 4.95 26.04
N LYS A 392 -13.79 4.82 27.36
CA LYS A 392 -12.62 5.10 28.19
C LYS A 392 -11.40 4.28 27.81
N THR A 393 -11.60 2.99 27.50
CA THR A 393 -10.53 2.10 27.06
C THR A 393 -10.00 2.53 25.71
N LEU A 394 -10.87 2.85 24.75
CA LEU A 394 -10.48 3.32 23.43
C LEU A 394 -9.70 4.63 23.51
N LEU A 395 -10.12 5.58 24.34
CA LEU A 395 -9.37 6.83 24.59
C LEU A 395 -7.98 6.56 25.19
N ARG A 396 -7.87 5.63 26.15
CA ARG A 396 -6.54 5.22 26.69
C ARG A 396 -5.63 4.60 25.63
N MET A 397 -6.19 3.90 24.66
CA MET A 397 -5.45 3.37 23.51
C MET A 397 -5.03 4.47 22.53
N GLY A 398 -5.43 5.72 22.74
CA GLY A 398 -5.20 6.84 21.83
C GLY A 398 -6.17 6.88 20.66
N LEU A 399 -7.28 6.15 20.74
CA LEU A 399 -8.31 6.15 19.71
C LEU A 399 -9.37 7.20 20.04
N THR A 400 -9.32 8.33 19.36
CA THR A 400 -10.36 9.36 19.49
C THR A 400 -11.49 9.02 18.52
N LEU A 401 -12.69 8.82 19.06
CA LEU A 401 -13.88 8.63 18.26
C LEU A 401 -14.45 10.01 17.90
N TYR A 402 -14.55 10.26 16.61
CA TYR A 402 -15.23 11.45 16.11
C TYR A 402 -16.71 11.12 15.89
N SER A 403 -17.60 11.76 16.67
CA SER A 403 -19.01 11.88 16.27
C SER A 403 -19.06 12.91 15.14
N ASP A 404 -19.86 12.66 14.11
CA ASP A 404 -19.98 13.58 12.98
C ASP A 404 -20.07 15.05 13.44
N PRO A 405 -19.07 15.90 13.21
CA PRO A 405 -19.36 17.27 12.94
C PRO A 405 -20.01 17.29 11.56
N GLU A 406 -21.07 18.05 11.36
CA GLU A 406 -21.56 18.38 10.05
C GLU A 406 -20.36 18.79 9.17
N MET A 407 -19.78 17.83 8.45
CA MET A 407 -18.88 18.18 7.38
C MET A 407 -19.75 18.93 6.37
N LYS A 408 -19.64 20.23 6.37
CA LYS A 408 -20.03 21.01 5.20
C LYS A 408 -19.19 20.43 4.07
N GLU A 409 -19.82 19.57 3.29
CA GLU A 409 -19.28 19.06 2.05
C GLU A 409 -18.85 20.29 1.22
N SER A 410 -17.57 20.56 1.19
CA SER A 410 -17.02 21.32 0.09
C SER A 410 -17.10 20.37 -1.10
N PHE A 411 -18.12 20.55 -1.90
CA PHE A 411 -18.34 19.84 -3.14
C PHE A 411 -17.16 20.08 -4.09
N LEU A 412 -16.17 19.20 -4.02
CA LEU A 412 -15.49 18.82 -5.26
C LEU A 412 -16.39 17.76 -5.89
N PRO A 413 -16.71 17.85 -7.19
CA PRO A 413 -17.58 16.89 -7.83
C PRO A 413 -16.99 15.50 -7.62
N TYR A 414 -17.69 14.71 -6.84
CA TYR A 414 -17.41 13.30 -6.61
C TYR A 414 -17.70 12.61 -7.93
N PHE A 415 -16.67 12.29 -8.69
CA PHE A 415 -16.82 11.38 -9.83
C PHE A 415 -17.28 10.04 -9.26
N ASP A 416 -18.51 9.67 -9.59
CA ASP A 416 -19.08 8.39 -9.17
C ASP A 416 -18.16 7.27 -9.68
N ARG A 417 -17.39 6.66 -8.75
CA ARG A 417 -16.45 5.56 -9.05
C ARG A 417 -17.16 4.28 -9.47
N GLN A 418 -18.48 4.29 -9.53
CA GLN A 418 -19.34 3.13 -9.81
C GLN A 418 -19.69 2.95 -11.29
N ASP A 419 -19.25 3.83 -12.18
CA ASP A 419 -19.43 3.61 -13.61
C ASP A 419 -18.48 2.50 -14.09
N GLU A 420 -19.04 1.31 -14.32
CA GLU A 420 -18.30 0.11 -14.78
C GLU A 420 -17.47 0.42 -16.04
N THR A 421 -17.93 1.30 -16.88
CA THR A 421 -17.26 1.75 -18.11
C THR A 421 -15.95 2.47 -17.79
N ILE A 422 -15.94 3.34 -16.77
CA ILE A 422 -14.74 4.08 -16.35
C ILE A 422 -13.75 3.12 -15.67
N GLN A 423 -14.22 2.16 -14.87
CA GLN A 423 -13.37 1.18 -14.20
C GLN A 423 -12.69 0.26 -15.21
N VAL A 424 -13.41 -0.31 -16.18
CA VAL A 424 -12.85 -1.15 -17.23
C VAL A 424 -11.79 -0.39 -18.03
N ASN A 425 -12.02 0.88 -18.34
CA ASN A 425 -11.08 1.69 -19.10
C ASN A 425 -9.82 2.04 -18.31
N LYS A 426 -9.93 2.28 -17.00
CA LYS A 426 -8.77 2.58 -16.16
C LYS A 426 -7.85 1.35 -16.01
N VAL A 427 -8.41 0.16 -15.82
CA VAL A 427 -7.65 -1.10 -15.78
C VAL A 427 -7.00 -1.39 -17.15
N SER A 428 -7.72 -1.18 -18.24
CA SER A 428 -7.17 -1.38 -19.58
C SER A 428 -6.06 -0.37 -19.90
N MET A 429 -6.16 0.88 -19.46
CA MET A 429 -5.09 1.88 -19.61
C MET A 429 -3.84 1.52 -18.81
N MET A 430 -3.99 0.97 -17.62
CA MET A 430 -2.86 0.46 -16.84
C MET A 430 -2.21 -0.76 -17.50
N ALA A 431 -3.01 -1.65 -18.08
CA ALA A 431 -2.49 -2.77 -18.85
C ALA A 431 -1.68 -2.29 -20.08
N LEU A 432 -2.13 -1.22 -20.74
CA LEU A 432 -1.40 -0.54 -21.82
C LEU A 432 -0.10 0.10 -21.33
N GLU A 433 -0.11 0.75 -20.18
CA GLU A 433 1.09 1.33 -19.58
C GLU A 433 2.13 0.25 -19.27
N ASN A 434 1.72 -0.85 -18.63
CA ASN A 434 2.59 -1.97 -18.33
C ASN A 434 3.14 -2.63 -19.59
N TYR A 435 2.30 -2.79 -20.62
CA TYR A 435 2.71 -3.30 -21.92
C TYR A 435 3.74 -2.38 -22.59
N SER A 436 3.50 -1.06 -22.59
CA SER A 436 4.45 -0.07 -23.12
C SER A 436 5.81 -0.17 -22.43
N ARG A 437 5.82 -0.24 -21.09
CA ARG A 437 7.04 -0.37 -20.28
C ARG A 437 7.78 -1.67 -20.61
N HIS A 438 7.06 -2.79 -20.66
CA HIS A 438 7.63 -4.09 -20.99
C HIS A 438 8.30 -4.08 -22.37
N GLN A 439 7.59 -3.60 -23.39
CA GLN A 439 8.09 -3.53 -24.77
C GLN A 439 9.26 -2.55 -24.88
N PHE A 440 9.21 -1.41 -24.18
CA PHE A 440 10.31 -0.44 -24.19
C PHE A 440 11.63 -1.06 -23.73
N TYR A 441 11.62 -1.91 -22.70
CA TYR A 441 12.82 -2.60 -22.23
C TYR A 441 13.36 -3.63 -23.23
N GLN A 442 12.53 -4.12 -24.14
CA GLN A 442 12.94 -5.04 -25.21
C GLN A 442 13.36 -4.32 -26.50
N THR A 443 13.08 -3.03 -26.59
CA THR A 443 13.39 -2.23 -27.78
C THR A 443 14.87 -1.84 -27.82
N ALA A 444 15.43 -1.72 -29.02
CA ALA A 444 16.81 -1.28 -29.22
C ALA A 444 17.06 0.11 -28.61
N LYS A 445 18.16 0.25 -27.90
CA LYS A 445 18.57 1.55 -27.35
C LYS A 445 19.08 2.46 -28.47
N PRO A 446 18.79 3.76 -28.43
CA PRO A 446 19.30 4.70 -29.41
C PRO A 446 20.81 4.93 -29.22
N ASP A 447 21.55 5.05 -30.31
CA ASP A 447 22.99 5.37 -30.29
C ASP A 447 23.27 6.82 -29.84
N SER A 448 22.32 7.70 -30.09
CA SER A 448 22.37 9.12 -29.71
C SER A 448 20.97 9.66 -29.40
N ILE A 449 20.90 10.73 -28.61
CA ILE A 449 19.63 11.34 -28.23
C ILE A 449 19.74 12.84 -28.50
N LEU A 450 18.81 13.38 -29.28
CA LEU A 450 18.74 14.82 -29.52
C LEU A 450 18.41 15.58 -28.21
N PRO A 451 18.97 16.77 -27.97
CA PRO A 451 18.74 17.54 -26.75
C PRO A 451 17.26 17.77 -26.42
N ARG A 452 16.41 17.96 -27.44
CA ARG A 452 14.95 18.14 -27.28
C ARG A 452 14.24 16.91 -26.71
N TYR A 453 14.81 15.71 -26.84
CA TYR A 453 14.27 14.45 -26.33
C TYR A 453 14.96 13.95 -25.06
N GLN A 454 15.97 14.65 -24.57
CA GLN A 454 16.73 14.23 -23.39
C GLN A 454 15.85 14.00 -22.15
N ARG A 455 14.95 14.94 -21.86
CA ARG A 455 14.02 14.82 -20.74
C ARG A 455 13.05 13.66 -20.90
N LEU A 456 12.57 13.41 -22.12
CA LEU A 456 11.70 12.26 -22.40
C LEU A 456 12.45 10.95 -22.16
N TRP A 457 13.70 10.86 -22.65
CA TRP A 457 14.56 9.70 -22.44
C TRP A 457 14.83 9.43 -20.95
N GLU A 458 15.18 10.46 -20.19
CA GLU A 458 15.40 10.37 -18.74
C GLU A 458 14.13 9.91 -18.02
N ALA A 459 12.98 10.48 -18.36
CA ALA A 459 11.69 10.09 -17.80
C ALA A 459 11.37 8.63 -18.08
N VAL A 460 11.49 8.17 -19.33
CA VAL A 460 11.19 6.79 -19.71
C VAL A 460 12.17 5.79 -19.09
N ASN A 461 13.46 6.11 -19.02
CA ASN A 461 14.43 5.24 -18.35
C ASN A 461 14.30 5.21 -16.82
N SER A 462 13.73 6.25 -16.21
CA SER A 462 13.46 6.25 -14.77
C SER A 462 12.27 5.37 -14.38
N ILE A 463 11.44 5.01 -15.35
CA ILE A 463 10.30 4.13 -15.16
C ILE A 463 10.79 2.68 -15.15
N GLY A 464 10.75 2.01 -14.00
CA GLY A 464 11.24 0.62 -13.85
C GLY A 464 10.53 -0.38 -14.77
N TYR A 465 11.18 -1.52 -15.01
CA TYR A 465 10.59 -2.65 -15.73
C TYR A 465 9.33 -3.16 -15.03
N MET A 466 8.28 -3.39 -15.82
CA MET A 466 7.04 -4.04 -15.36
C MET A 466 6.75 -5.23 -16.26
N PRO A 467 6.55 -6.45 -15.72
CA PRO A 467 6.09 -7.57 -16.52
C PRO A 467 4.69 -7.29 -17.07
N SER A 468 4.46 -7.69 -18.32
CA SER A 468 3.16 -7.56 -18.96
C SER A 468 2.76 -8.85 -19.67
N PRO A 469 1.46 -9.19 -19.74
CA PRO A 469 0.98 -10.20 -20.66
C PRO A 469 1.30 -9.84 -22.10
N GLY A 470 1.43 -10.85 -22.94
CA GLY A 470 1.61 -10.62 -24.37
C GLY A 470 0.40 -9.95 -25.02
N LYS A 471 0.63 -9.25 -26.15
CA LYS A 471 -0.41 -8.51 -26.91
C LYS A 471 -1.68 -9.33 -27.17
N ALA A 472 -1.54 -10.60 -27.55
CA ALA A 472 -2.67 -11.48 -27.81
C ALA A 472 -3.55 -11.71 -26.57
N GLN A 473 -2.93 -11.87 -25.40
CA GLN A 473 -3.65 -12.07 -24.15
C GLN A 473 -4.36 -10.79 -23.69
N LEU A 474 -3.71 -9.62 -23.88
CA LEU A 474 -4.33 -8.33 -23.60
C LEU A 474 -5.53 -8.06 -24.48
N LEU A 475 -5.48 -8.44 -25.78
CA LEU A 475 -6.61 -8.28 -26.70
C LEU A 475 -7.79 -9.20 -26.37
N ILE A 476 -7.52 -10.39 -25.80
CA ILE A 476 -8.58 -11.28 -25.32
C ILE A 476 -9.27 -10.65 -24.09
N GLN A 477 -8.48 -10.10 -23.19
CA GLN A 477 -8.97 -9.53 -21.93
C GLN A 477 -9.62 -8.15 -22.12
N TYR A 478 -9.07 -7.33 -23.02
CA TYR A 478 -9.48 -5.95 -23.27
C TYR A 478 -9.58 -5.67 -24.78
N PRO A 479 -10.61 -6.16 -25.50
CA PRO A 479 -10.72 -5.98 -26.95
C PRO A 479 -10.69 -4.51 -27.41
N GLY A 480 -11.20 -3.60 -26.59
CA GLY A 480 -11.28 -2.16 -26.90
C GLY A 480 -9.93 -1.42 -26.96
N ILE A 481 -8.83 -2.03 -26.48
CA ILE A 481 -7.51 -1.37 -26.50
C ILE A 481 -6.67 -1.67 -27.76
N LYS A 482 -7.23 -2.34 -28.76
CA LYS A 482 -6.50 -2.75 -29.95
C LYS A 482 -5.76 -1.60 -30.64
N ALA A 483 -6.44 -0.49 -30.87
CA ALA A 483 -5.85 0.70 -31.51
C ALA A 483 -4.69 1.29 -30.67
N HIS A 484 -4.83 1.29 -29.35
CA HIS A 484 -3.78 1.76 -28.44
C HIS A 484 -2.55 0.86 -28.50
N LEU A 485 -2.72 -0.46 -28.48
CA LEU A 485 -1.60 -1.42 -28.59
C LEU A 485 -0.87 -1.29 -29.94
N GLU A 486 -1.61 -1.09 -31.02
CA GLU A 486 -1.05 -0.87 -32.37
C GLU A 486 -0.21 0.42 -32.42
N LEU A 487 -0.72 1.51 -31.84
CA LEU A 487 0.01 2.77 -31.78
C LEU A 487 1.26 2.68 -30.90
N ILE A 488 1.17 2.01 -29.74
CA ILE A 488 2.32 1.77 -28.84
C ILE A 488 3.41 1.00 -29.59
N ASP A 489 3.06 -0.09 -30.27
CA ASP A 489 4.04 -0.89 -31.03
C ASP A 489 4.71 -0.05 -32.13
N ILE A 490 3.95 0.73 -32.86
CA ILE A 490 4.49 1.63 -33.91
C ILE A 490 5.45 2.64 -33.29
N CYS A 491 5.06 3.33 -32.21
CA CYS A 491 5.90 4.31 -31.53
C CYS A 491 7.19 3.68 -30.98
N LEU A 492 7.11 2.50 -30.38
CA LEU A 492 8.27 1.83 -29.79
C LEU A 492 9.22 1.27 -30.85
N ASN A 493 8.71 0.72 -31.97
CA ASN A 493 9.53 0.25 -33.08
C ASN A 493 10.36 1.37 -33.73
N HIS A 494 9.84 2.60 -33.71
CA HIS A 494 10.53 3.78 -34.25
C HIS A 494 11.17 4.66 -33.18
N PHE A 495 11.12 4.28 -31.91
CA PHE A 495 11.57 5.13 -30.80
C PHE A 495 13.02 5.55 -30.94
N ALA A 496 13.93 4.62 -31.23
CA ALA A 496 15.36 4.90 -31.37
C ALA A 496 15.64 5.89 -32.51
N THR A 497 14.97 5.73 -33.65
CA THR A 497 15.12 6.61 -34.82
C THR A 497 14.51 7.99 -34.60
N ILE A 498 13.43 8.09 -33.84
CA ILE A 498 12.80 9.38 -33.47
C ILE A 498 13.72 10.16 -32.52
N VAL A 499 14.19 9.55 -31.43
CA VAL A 499 14.98 10.27 -30.42
C VAL A 499 16.40 10.60 -30.90
N SER A 500 16.94 9.83 -31.85
CA SER A 500 18.20 10.16 -32.53
C SER A 500 18.05 11.21 -33.63
N GLY A 501 16.81 11.54 -34.02
CA GLY A 501 16.50 12.52 -35.06
C GLY A 501 16.66 12.00 -36.50
N THR A 502 16.83 10.70 -36.68
CA THR A 502 16.91 10.10 -38.03
C THR A 502 15.53 9.96 -38.69
N GLN A 503 14.46 10.05 -37.87
CA GLN A 503 13.08 10.00 -38.35
C GLN A 503 12.21 11.02 -37.59
N ASP A 504 11.27 11.65 -38.30
CA ASP A 504 10.34 12.61 -37.68
C ASP A 504 9.16 11.90 -37.03
N ALA A 505 8.84 12.25 -35.77
CA ALA A 505 7.74 11.65 -35.02
C ALA A 505 6.37 11.86 -35.69
N LEU A 506 6.15 13.03 -36.29
CA LEU A 506 4.89 13.32 -36.96
C LEU A 506 4.67 12.46 -38.21
N SER A 507 5.73 12.13 -38.94
CA SER A 507 5.63 11.24 -40.10
C SER A 507 5.24 9.80 -39.72
N ILE A 508 5.52 9.38 -38.48
CA ILE A 508 5.12 8.08 -37.93
C ILE A 508 3.67 8.09 -37.45
N LEU A 509 3.28 9.15 -36.74
CA LEU A 509 1.93 9.28 -36.18
C LEU A 509 0.88 9.62 -37.25
N PHE A 510 1.29 10.34 -38.28
CA PHE A 510 0.44 10.84 -39.36
C PHE A 510 1.03 10.47 -40.73
N PRO A 511 1.12 9.16 -41.06
CA PRO A 511 1.72 8.71 -42.30
C PRO A 511 0.98 9.32 -43.49
N GLU A 512 1.72 9.98 -44.41
CA GLU A 512 1.16 10.71 -45.56
C GLU A 512 0.09 11.76 -45.20
N GLY A 513 0.14 12.28 -43.98
CA GLY A 513 -0.86 13.23 -43.46
C GLY A 513 -2.18 12.60 -43.00
N SER A 514 -2.26 11.28 -42.95
CA SER A 514 -3.45 10.55 -42.50
C SER A 514 -3.56 10.50 -40.98
N PHE A 515 -4.75 10.76 -40.44
CA PHE A 515 -5.07 10.70 -39.03
C PHE A 515 -5.54 9.32 -38.54
N HIS A 516 -5.58 8.30 -39.40
CA HIS A 516 -6.26 7.03 -39.10
C HIS A 516 -5.71 6.30 -37.86
N LEU A 517 -4.42 6.39 -37.58
CA LEU A 517 -3.81 5.77 -36.38
C LEU A 517 -4.26 6.45 -35.09
N VAL A 518 -4.34 7.75 -35.10
CA VAL A 518 -4.72 8.56 -33.94
C VAL A 518 -6.24 8.60 -33.79
N GLU A 519 -6.97 8.72 -34.91
CA GLU A 519 -8.44 8.72 -34.93
C GLU A 519 -9.02 7.45 -34.29
N ALA A 520 -8.41 6.29 -34.53
CA ALA A 520 -8.85 5.01 -34.01
C ALA A 520 -8.84 4.94 -32.45
N ILE A 521 -8.04 5.78 -31.79
CA ILE A 521 -8.00 5.89 -30.33
C ILE A 521 -9.19 6.68 -29.78
N TYR A 522 -9.62 7.71 -30.49
CA TYR A 522 -10.67 8.62 -30.03
C TYR A 522 -12.06 8.25 -30.54
N ARG A 523 -12.16 7.60 -31.70
CA ARG A 523 -13.43 7.26 -32.34
C ARG A 523 -14.09 6.08 -31.64
N ASN A 524 -15.34 6.24 -31.19
CA ASN A 524 -16.09 5.25 -30.42
C ASN A 524 -15.33 4.77 -29.16
N ASN A 525 -14.61 5.68 -28.52
CA ASN A 525 -13.96 5.42 -27.26
C ASN A 525 -14.89 5.84 -26.11
N PRO A 526 -15.44 4.89 -25.35
CA PRO A 526 -16.43 5.21 -24.30
C PRO A 526 -15.92 6.22 -23.26
N VAL A 527 -14.59 6.27 -23.01
CA VAL A 527 -14.00 7.26 -22.08
C VAL A 527 -13.99 8.65 -22.69
N ALA A 528 -13.52 8.77 -23.93
CA ALA A 528 -13.52 10.05 -24.63
C ALA A 528 -14.96 10.57 -24.79
N ASP A 529 -15.89 9.70 -25.16
CA ASP A 529 -17.32 10.02 -25.30
C ASP A 529 -17.93 10.43 -23.96
N TYR A 530 -17.61 9.74 -22.87
CA TYR A 530 -18.05 10.11 -21.52
C TYR A 530 -17.56 11.50 -21.11
N TYR A 531 -16.27 11.80 -21.25
CA TYR A 531 -15.73 13.12 -20.88
C TYR A 531 -16.27 14.22 -21.79
N ASN A 532 -16.39 13.97 -23.07
CA ASN A 532 -17.00 14.92 -24.01
C ASN A 532 -18.46 15.22 -23.63
N GLN A 533 -19.22 14.21 -23.21
CA GLN A 533 -20.60 14.39 -22.72
C GLN A 533 -20.63 15.19 -21.42
N GLN A 534 -19.69 14.96 -20.49
CA GLN A 534 -19.62 15.74 -19.24
C GLN A 534 -19.29 17.22 -19.54
N VAL A 535 -18.35 17.47 -20.44
CA VAL A 535 -18.02 18.84 -20.89
C VAL A 535 -19.25 19.49 -21.54
N ALA A 536 -19.92 18.78 -22.45
CA ALA A 536 -21.12 19.28 -23.09
C ALA A 536 -22.24 19.60 -22.10
N ASN A 537 -22.51 18.70 -21.13
CA ASN A 537 -23.49 18.91 -20.07
C ASN A 537 -23.12 20.10 -19.18
N THR A 538 -21.84 20.27 -18.85
CA THR A 538 -21.36 21.41 -18.06
C THR A 538 -21.57 22.73 -18.80
N VAL A 539 -21.25 22.78 -20.10
CA VAL A 539 -21.47 23.98 -20.94
C VAL A 539 -22.95 24.29 -21.07
N LEU A 540 -23.80 23.28 -21.31
CA LEU A 540 -25.25 23.46 -21.41
C LEU A 540 -25.89 23.94 -20.11
N ASN A 541 -25.36 23.56 -18.96
CA ASN A 541 -25.84 24.04 -17.66
C ASN A 541 -25.36 25.46 -17.33
N TYR A 542 -24.38 25.98 -18.09
CA TYR A 542 -23.86 27.35 -17.91
C TYR A 542 -24.50 28.37 -18.85
N ILE A 543 -25.12 27.90 -19.93
CA ILE A 543 -25.91 28.72 -20.88
C ILE A 543 -27.38 28.74 -20.46
#